data_b8cb476913daad98f0d4f3ed4ccb4775
#
_entry.id   b8cb476913daad98f0d4f3ed4ccb4775
#
_cell.length_a   1.000
_cell.length_b   1.000
_cell.length_c   1.000
_cell.angle_alpha   90.00
_cell.angle_beta   90.00
_cell.angle_gamma   90.00
#
_symmetry.space_group_name_H-M   'P 1'
#
loop_
_entity.id
_entity.type
_entity.pdbx_description
1 polymer ?
#
loop_
_entity_poly.entity_id
_entity_poly.type
_entity_poly.pdbx_seq_one_letter_code
_entity_poly.pdbx_strand_id
1 'polypeptide(L)'
;EKKNPPSTPPPRGAGATSPARPVPAMTDVIDLSEALIRCPSVTPTEGGALDLLQARLEALGFTCHRLPFSQDGMPDVDNLYARLGTEGPNFCFAGHTDVVPPGDAAGWASDPFKPEIRDGRLYGRGAADMKCAIAAMVAGTDAFLKSNGYPKGSISFLITGDEEGPAINGTPKMLGWLVDQGEKIDACLVGEPTNVNTLGDMVKIGRRGSFNCTITVTGTQ
;
A
#
# COMPACT_ATOMS: atom_id res chain seq x y z
N GLU A 1 -36.34 -43.17 -45.87
CA GLU A 1 -35.84 -42.40 -44.70
C GLU A 1 -35.79 -40.90 -45.03
N LYS A 2 -36.69 -40.14 -44.42
CA LYS A 2 -36.70 -38.67 -44.54
C LYS A 2 -35.77 -38.07 -43.49
N LYS A 3 -34.68 -37.42 -43.92
CA LYS A 3 -33.79 -36.66 -43.04
C LYS A 3 -34.45 -35.34 -42.70
N ASN A 4 -34.62 -35.08 -41.40
CA ASN A 4 -35.05 -33.75 -40.89
C ASN A 4 -33.91 -32.73 -41.05
N PRO A 5 -34.21 -31.46 -41.37
CA PRO A 5 -33.22 -30.41 -41.43
C PRO A 5 -32.76 -29.98 -40.02
N PRO A 6 -31.52 -29.46 -39.88
CA PRO A 6 -30.97 -29.05 -38.60
C PRO A 6 -31.71 -27.82 -38.05
N SER A 7 -32.00 -27.86 -36.75
CA SER A 7 -32.65 -26.78 -36.00
C SER A 7 -31.69 -25.60 -35.81
N THR A 8 -32.14 -24.39 -36.17
CA THR A 8 -31.45 -23.13 -35.94
C THR A 8 -31.36 -22.84 -34.42
N PRO A 9 -30.20 -22.43 -33.89
CA PRO A 9 -30.10 -22.02 -32.49
C PRO A 9 -30.86 -20.69 -32.25
N PRO A 10 -31.38 -20.47 -31.00
CA PRO A 10 -32.11 -19.25 -30.68
C PRO A 10 -31.15 -18.05 -30.65
N PRO A 11 -31.65 -16.81 -30.87
CA PRO A 11 -30.83 -15.61 -30.82
C PRO A 11 -30.29 -15.37 -29.43
N ARG A 12 -29.00 -15.04 -29.35
CA ARG A 12 -28.36 -14.65 -28.09
C ARG A 12 -29.06 -13.41 -27.55
N GLY A 13 -29.60 -13.54 -26.34
CA GLY A 13 -30.21 -12.42 -25.64
C GLY A 13 -29.22 -11.28 -25.48
N ALA A 14 -29.69 -10.06 -25.72
CA ALA A 14 -28.96 -8.84 -25.45
C ALA A 14 -28.54 -8.82 -23.97
N GLY A 15 -27.26 -8.79 -23.70
CA GLY A 15 -26.70 -8.72 -22.36
C GLY A 15 -27.25 -7.48 -21.64
N ALA A 16 -27.92 -7.71 -20.51
CA ALA A 16 -28.32 -6.64 -19.63
C ALA A 16 -27.06 -5.88 -19.18
N THR A 17 -26.92 -4.63 -19.57
CA THR A 17 -25.93 -3.72 -19.03
C THR A 17 -26.23 -3.52 -17.56
N SER A 18 -25.37 -4.06 -16.70
CA SER A 18 -25.42 -3.77 -15.26
C SER A 18 -25.39 -2.26 -15.05
N PRO A 19 -26.21 -1.68 -14.17
CA PRO A 19 -26.20 -0.24 -13.93
C PRO A 19 -24.78 0.17 -13.51
N ALA A 20 -24.24 1.20 -14.16
CA ALA A 20 -22.94 1.75 -13.86
C ALA A 20 -22.87 2.09 -12.36
N ARG A 21 -21.94 1.48 -11.65
CA ARG A 21 -21.68 1.79 -10.24
C ARG A 21 -21.34 3.28 -10.15
N PRO A 22 -21.94 4.04 -9.21
CA PRO A 22 -21.62 5.46 -9.08
C PRO A 22 -20.12 5.61 -8.87
N VAL A 23 -19.49 6.46 -9.70
CA VAL A 23 -18.06 6.77 -9.58
C VAL A 23 -17.86 7.48 -8.23
N PRO A 24 -17.07 6.94 -7.29
CA PRO A 24 -16.83 7.60 -6.02
C PRO A 24 -16.23 9.01 -6.23
N ALA A 25 -16.48 9.93 -5.30
CA ALA A 25 -15.78 11.21 -5.29
C ALA A 25 -14.27 10.99 -5.35
N MET A 26 -13.54 11.93 -5.98
CA MET A 26 -12.07 11.81 -6.09
C MET A 26 -11.44 11.67 -4.71
N THR A 27 -10.44 10.80 -4.58
CA THR A 27 -9.69 10.67 -3.34
C THR A 27 -8.94 11.96 -3.06
N ASP A 28 -9.31 12.68 -2.01
CA ASP A 28 -8.53 13.80 -1.52
C ASP A 28 -7.28 13.26 -0.81
N VAL A 29 -6.12 13.73 -1.24
CA VAL A 29 -4.83 13.28 -0.71
C VAL A 29 -4.62 13.72 0.73
N ILE A 30 -5.12 14.90 1.10
CA ILE A 30 -4.98 15.43 2.47
C ILE A 30 -5.89 14.64 3.40
N ASP A 31 -7.15 14.46 3.04
CA ASP A 31 -8.12 13.69 3.84
C ASP A 31 -7.62 12.27 4.08
N LEU A 32 -7.08 11.61 3.05
CA LEU A 32 -6.54 10.26 3.19
C LEU A 32 -5.26 10.24 4.04
N SER A 33 -4.38 11.21 3.88
CA SER A 33 -3.17 11.37 4.72
C SER A 33 -3.54 11.53 6.19
N GLU A 34 -4.47 12.43 6.49
CA GLU A 34 -4.95 12.63 7.85
C GLU A 34 -5.60 11.37 8.44
N ALA A 35 -6.44 10.68 7.64
CA ALA A 35 -7.06 9.45 8.08
C ALA A 35 -6.03 8.36 8.42
N LEU A 36 -4.99 8.19 7.59
CA LEU A 36 -3.90 7.27 7.85
C LEU A 36 -3.07 7.65 9.09
N ILE A 37 -2.81 8.95 9.31
CA ILE A 37 -2.09 9.41 10.49
C ILE A 37 -2.89 9.13 11.76
N ARG A 38 -4.22 9.24 11.73
CA ARG A 38 -5.12 8.91 12.86
C ARG A 38 -5.08 7.43 13.25
N CYS A 39 -4.60 6.54 12.38
CA CYS A 39 -4.38 5.14 12.68
C CYS A 39 -3.04 4.99 13.44
N PRO A 40 -3.04 4.64 14.76
CA PRO A 40 -1.81 4.55 15.55
C PRO A 40 -1.09 3.22 15.27
N SER A 41 -0.65 3.04 14.04
CA SER A 41 0.01 1.83 13.55
C SER A 41 1.48 1.76 14.00
N VAL A 42 1.72 1.83 15.30
CA VAL A 42 3.06 1.65 15.88
C VAL A 42 3.44 0.18 15.77
N THR A 43 4.56 -0.09 15.06
CA THR A 43 5.01 -1.46 14.82
C THR A 43 5.01 -2.31 16.11
N PRO A 44 4.50 -3.54 16.10
CA PRO A 44 3.97 -4.34 14.99
C PRO A 44 2.44 -4.20 14.76
N THR A 45 1.80 -3.23 15.38
CA THR A 45 0.33 -3.05 15.34
C THR A 45 -0.09 -2.32 14.08
N GLU A 46 -1.08 -2.82 13.34
CA GLU A 46 -1.58 -2.17 12.13
C GLU A 46 -2.50 -0.95 12.40
N GLY A 47 -3.16 -0.90 13.56
CA GLY A 47 -3.90 0.26 14.08
C GLY A 47 -5.06 0.76 13.21
N GLY A 48 -5.59 -0.05 12.29
CA GLY A 48 -6.67 0.30 11.35
C GLY A 48 -6.18 0.91 10.03
N ALA A 49 -4.87 1.06 9.83
CA ALA A 49 -4.31 1.68 8.62
C ALA A 49 -4.51 0.80 7.38
N LEU A 50 -4.32 -0.53 7.51
CA LEU A 50 -4.52 -1.46 6.40
C LEU A 50 -6.00 -1.66 6.09
N ASP A 51 -6.89 -1.64 7.08
CA ASP A 51 -8.34 -1.69 6.84
C ASP A 51 -8.82 -0.47 6.03
N LEU A 52 -8.33 0.71 6.40
CA LEU A 52 -8.63 1.94 5.68
C LEU A 52 -8.15 1.88 4.23
N LEU A 53 -6.91 1.43 4.00
CA LEU A 53 -6.34 1.31 2.66
C LEU A 53 -7.05 0.26 1.83
N GLN A 54 -7.34 -0.91 2.40
CA GLN A 54 -8.09 -1.97 1.74
C GLN A 54 -9.44 -1.46 1.25
N ALA A 55 -10.23 -0.85 2.13
CA ALA A 55 -11.52 -0.30 1.76
C ALA A 55 -11.43 0.74 0.63
N ARG A 56 -10.39 1.58 0.65
CA ARG A 56 -10.15 2.59 -0.38
C ARG A 56 -9.77 1.96 -1.72
N LEU A 57 -8.86 0.98 -1.71
CA LEU A 57 -8.41 0.29 -2.92
C LEU A 57 -9.52 -0.58 -3.53
N GLU A 58 -10.30 -1.28 -2.71
CA GLU A 58 -11.48 -2.03 -3.16
C GLU A 58 -12.52 -1.12 -3.83
N ALA A 59 -12.72 0.10 -3.30
CA ALA A 59 -13.61 1.08 -3.93
C ALA A 59 -13.12 1.54 -5.31
N LEU A 60 -11.81 1.49 -5.57
CA LEU A 60 -11.19 1.75 -6.88
C LEU A 60 -11.20 0.52 -7.81
N GLY A 61 -11.66 -0.64 -7.32
CA GLY A 61 -11.77 -1.88 -8.10
C GLY A 61 -10.58 -2.84 -7.96
N PHE A 62 -9.68 -2.60 -7.00
CA PHE A 62 -8.60 -3.53 -6.71
C PHE A 62 -9.12 -4.80 -6.03
N THR A 63 -8.49 -5.94 -6.35
CA THR A 63 -8.58 -7.15 -5.55
C THR A 63 -7.53 -7.07 -4.45
N CYS A 64 -7.96 -7.18 -3.20
CA CYS A 64 -7.11 -7.03 -2.02
C CYS A 64 -6.88 -8.37 -1.32
N HIS A 65 -5.67 -8.60 -0.84
CA HIS A 65 -5.25 -9.76 -0.07
C HIS A 65 -4.57 -9.29 1.21
N ARG A 66 -5.17 -9.62 2.38
CA ARG A 66 -4.52 -9.46 3.68
C ARG A 66 -3.56 -10.62 3.88
N LEU A 67 -2.34 -10.32 4.24
CA LEU A 67 -1.24 -11.27 4.35
C LEU A 67 -0.65 -11.23 5.77
N PRO A 68 -1.32 -11.87 6.75
CA PRO A 68 -0.76 -11.99 8.08
C PRO A 68 0.38 -13.01 8.06
N PHE A 69 1.53 -12.58 8.57
CA PHE A 69 2.70 -13.46 8.73
C PHE A 69 3.14 -13.51 10.17
N SER A 70 3.60 -14.69 10.57
CA SER A 70 4.15 -14.98 11.89
C SER A 70 5.47 -15.73 11.78
N GLN A 71 6.29 -15.62 12.79
CA GLN A 71 7.52 -16.40 12.98
C GLN A 71 7.81 -16.54 14.48
N ASP A 72 8.27 -17.71 14.90
CA ASP A 72 8.61 -17.97 16.29
C ASP A 72 9.57 -16.92 16.85
N GLY A 73 9.23 -16.36 18.00
CA GLY A 73 9.99 -15.32 18.65
C GLY A 73 9.85 -13.91 18.07
N MET A 74 9.01 -13.73 17.03
CA MET A 74 8.73 -12.44 16.41
C MET A 74 7.24 -12.10 16.53
N PRO A 75 6.87 -10.81 16.59
CA PRO A 75 5.48 -10.40 16.53
C PRO A 75 4.82 -10.81 15.22
N ASP A 76 3.54 -11.14 15.28
CA ASP A 76 2.72 -11.29 14.10
C ASP A 76 2.50 -9.92 13.45
N VAL A 77 2.56 -9.88 12.12
CA VAL A 77 2.37 -8.65 11.35
C VAL A 77 1.38 -8.90 10.23
N ASP A 78 0.49 -7.96 10.03
CA ASP A 78 -0.43 -7.94 8.92
C ASP A 78 0.10 -7.04 7.79
N ASN A 79 -0.13 -7.46 6.56
CA ASN A 79 0.31 -6.77 5.35
C ASN A 79 -0.83 -6.77 4.33
N LEU A 80 -0.72 -5.94 3.31
CA LEU A 80 -1.71 -5.81 2.26
C LEU A 80 -1.06 -5.86 0.88
N TYR A 81 -1.50 -6.81 0.05
CA TYR A 81 -1.28 -6.77 -1.38
C TYR A 81 -2.60 -6.47 -2.10
N ALA A 82 -2.58 -5.52 -3.02
CA ALA A 82 -3.74 -5.18 -3.82
C ALA A 82 -3.35 -5.07 -5.29
N ARG A 83 -4.18 -5.60 -6.20
CA ARG A 83 -3.93 -5.57 -7.64
C ARG A 83 -5.18 -5.19 -8.42
N LEU A 84 -4.99 -4.31 -9.40
CA LEU A 84 -5.96 -3.92 -10.42
C LEU A 84 -5.44 -4.37 -11.78
N GLY A 85 -6.27 -5.13 -12.53
CA GLY A 85 -5.85 -5.77 -13.77
C GLY A 85 -5.21 -7.15 -13.56
N THR A 86 -5.15 -7.94 -14.63
CA THR A 86 -4.61 -9.32 -14.63
C THR A 86 -3.44 -9.48 -15.58
N GLU A 87 -3.26 -8.52 -16.49
CA GLU A 87 -2.24 -8.58 -17.53
C GLU A 87 -0.96 -7.84 -17.10
N GLY A 88 0.15 -8.17 -17.76
CA GLY A 88 1.39 -7.40 -17.64
C GLY A 88 1.47 -6.26 -18.66
N PRO A 89 2.35 -5.29 -18.45
CA PRO A 89 3.23 -5.14 -17.30
C PRO A 89 2.49 -4.74 -16.02
N ASN A 90 3.03 -5.15 -14.85
CA ASN A 90 2.53 -4.78 -13.54
C ASN A 90 3.42 -3.69 -12.92
N PHE A 91 2.87 -2.50 -12.73
CA PHE A 91 3.50 -1.41 -12.02
C PHE A 91 3.08 -1.44 -10.55
N CYS A 92 4.03 -1.57 -9.65
CA CYS A 92 3.79 -1.68 -8.21
C CYS A 92 4.15 -0.39 -7.47
N PHE A 93 3.25 0.06 -6.61
CA PHE A 93 3.55 1.01 -5.55
C PHE A 93 3.87 0.23 -4.28
N ALA A 94 5.02 0.47 -3.65
CA ALA A 94 5.40 -0.17 -2.41
C ALA A 94 5.63 0.84 -1.29
N GLY A 95 5.30 0.45 -0.06
CA GLY A 95 5.46 1.26 1.13
C GLY A 95 5.07 0.52 2.39
N HIS A 96 5.08 1.25 3.51
CA HIS A 96 4.70 0.73 4.82
C HIS A 96 3.72 1.65 5.54
N THR A 97 2.85 1.06 6.36
CA THR A 97 1.91 1.80 7.20
C THR A 97 2.33 1.84 8.65
N ASP A 98 3.21 0.95 9.07
CA ASP A 98 3.76 0.97 10.41
C ASP A 98 4.66 2.19 10.61
N VAL A 99 4.79 2.60 11.85
CA VAL A 99 5.57 3.77 12.26
C VAL A 99 6.35 3.45 13.53
N VAL A 100 7.51 4.07 13.70
CA VAL A 100 8.25 4.02 14.96
C VAL A 100 7.43 4.65 16.11
N PRO A 101 7.65 4.21 17.37
CA PRO A 101 7.04 4.87 18.51
C PRO A 101 7.25 6.39 18.49
N PRO A 102 6.27 7.21 18.90
CA PRO A 102 6.40 8.67 18.86
C PRO A 102 7.50 9.20 19.81
N GLY A 103 7.96 8.42 20.75
CA GLY A 103 8.92 8.85 21.77
C GLY A 103 8.25 9.65 22.88
N ASP A 104 9.00 10.58 23.49
CA ASP A 104 8.47 11.41 24.56
C ASP A 104 7.39 12.37 24.05
N ALA A 105 6.19 12.29 24.63
CA ALA A 105 5.07 13.15 24.27
C ALA A 105 5.37 14.66 24.47
N ALA A 106 6.24 15.00 25.42
CA ALA A 106 6.65 16.38 25.67
C ALA A 106 7.44 17.00 24.49
N GLY A 107 8.01 16.14 23.61
CA GLY A 107 8.69 16.59 22.39
C GLY A 107 7.74 16.96 21.24
N TRP A 108 6.43 16.73 21.38
CA TRP A 108 5.45 17.01 20.35
C TRP A 108 4.65 18.28 20.68
N ALA A 109 4.49 19.14 19.66
CA ALA A 109 3.64 20.33 19.80
C ALA A 109 2.14 20.00 19.74
N SER A 110 1.78 18.80 19.26
CA SER A 110 0.41 18.26 19.17
C SER A 110 0.47 16.73 19.31
N ASP A 111 -0.67 16.10 19.57
CA ASP A 111 -0.77 14.64 19.61
C ASP A 111 -0.26 14.02 18.30
N PRO A 112 0.71 13.09 18.33
CA PRO A 112 1.29 12.50 17.11
C PRO A 112 0.28 11.80 16.20
N PHE A 113 -0.85 11.33 16.72
CA PHE A 113 -1.92 10.66 15.96
C PHE A 113 -3.16 11.52 15.76
N LYS A 114 -3.07 12.84 16.07
CA LYS A 114 -4.05 13.86 15.69
C LYS A 114 -3.42 14.80 14.67
N PRO A 115 -3.57 14.51 13.37
CA PRO A 115 -2.95 15.31 12.32
C PRO A 115 -3.44 16.76 12.38
N GLU A 116 -2.52 17.70 12.21
CA GLU A 116 -2.80 19.12 12.17
C GLU A 116 -2.09 19.78 10.97
N ILE A 117 -2.81 20.67 10.29
CA ILE A 117 -2.20 21.52 9.27
C ILE A 117 -1.87 22.87 9.89
N ARG A 118 -0.57 23.20 9.93
CA ARG A 118 -0.05 24.48 10.41
C ARG A 118 0.89 25.07 9.38
N ASP A 119 0.71 26.33 9.03
CA ASP A 119 1.54 27.04 8.07
C ASP A 119 1.74 26.28 6.74
N GLY A 120 0.67 25.63 6.24
CA GLY A 120 0.67 24.86 4.99
C GLY A 120 1.41 23.53 5.06
N ARG A 121 1.74 23.03 6.27
CA ARG A 121 2.40 21.75 6.51
C ARG A 121 1.53 20.84 7.37
N LEU A 122 1.46 19.56 6.98
CA LEU A 122 0.78 18.52 7.73
C LEU A 122 1.73 17.92 8.77
N TYR A 123 1.32 17.94 10.03
CA TYR A 123 2.06 17.38 11.15
C TYR A 123 1.38 16.13 11.69
N GLY A 124 2.18 15.10 12.02
CA GLY A 124 1.75 13.87 12.65
C GLY A 124 2.77 12.75 12.48
N ARG A 125 2.72 11.70 13.31
CA ARG A 125 3.59 10.54 13.19
C ARG A 125 3.28 9.79 11.89
N GLY A 126 4.31 9.51 11.08
CA GLY A 126 4.17 8.88 9.77
C GLY A 126 3.80 9.84 8.64
N ALA A 127 3.67 11.17 8.88
CA ALA A 127 3.38 12.13 7.82
C ALA A 127 4.48 12.13 6.75
N ALA A 128 5.75 12.20 7.13
CA ALA A 128 6.87 12.15 6.20
C ALA A 128 7.25 10.73 5.81
N ASP A 129 7.17 9.80 6.75
CA ASP A 129 7.59 8.40 6.64
C ASP A 129 6.47 7.48 7.11
N MET A 130 5.65 6.83 6.19
CA MET A 130 5.53 7.29 4.80
C MET A 130 4.05 7.35 4.37
N LYS A 131 3.13 7.58 5.34
CA LYS A 131 1.67 7.55 5.14
C LYS A 131 1.18 8.56 4.09
N CYS A 132 1.77 9.78 4.04
CA CYS A 132 1.39 10.75 3.02
C CYS A 132 1.82 10.30 1.61
N ALA A 133 2.95 9.62 1.48
CA ALA A 133 3.35 9.06 0.19
C ALA A 133 2.37 7.99 -0.28
N ILE A 134 1.91 7.10 0.62
CA ILE A 134 0.87 6.12 0.29
C ILE A 134 -0.43 6.82 -0.13
N ALA A 135 -0.87 7.84 0.60
CA ALA A 135 -2.05 8.62 0.24
C ALA A 135 -1.92 9.26 -1.15
N ALA A 136 -0.74 9.79 -1.48
CA ALA A 136 -0.45 10.36 -2.79
C ALA A 136 -0.49 9.31 -3.92
N MET A 137 0.04 8.11 -3.68
CA MET A 137 -0.01 7.00 -4.62
C MET A 137 -1.46 6.57 -4.91
N VAL A 138 -2.28 6.46 -3.86
CA VAL A 138 -3.70 6.09 -4.00
C VAL A 138 -4.49 7.19 -4.72
N ALA A 139 -4.31 8.46 -4.33
CA ALA A 139 -4.98 9.59 -4.98
C ALA A 139 -4.54 9.75 -6.44
N GLY A 140 -3.24 9.60 -6.73
CA GLY A 140 -2.71 9.61 -8.09
C GLY A 140 -3.28 8.48 -8.96
N THR A 141 -3.42 7.29 -8.38
CA THR A 141 -4.06 6.16 -9.06
C THR A 141 -5.53 6.44 -9.35
N ASP A 142 -6.29 6.96 -8.41
CA ASP A 142 -7.69 7.35 -8.59
C ASP A 142 -7.83 8.40 -9.72
N ALA A 143 -7.00 9.44 -9.70
CA ALA A 143 -6.97 10.46 -10.74
C ALA A 143 -6.62 9.88 -12.12
N PHE A 144 -5.65 8.96 -12.19
CA PHE A 144 -5.29 8.26 -13.40
C PHE A 144 -6.46 7.44 -13.95
N LEU A 145 -7.12 6.64 -13.12
CA LEU A 145 -8.24 5.79 -13.53
C LEU A 145 -9.43 6.62 -14.04
N LYS A 146 -9.71 7.75 -13.42
CA LYS A 146 -10.77 8.67 -13.85
C LYS A 146 -10.48 9.33 -15.20
N SER A 147 -9.23 9.67 -15.43
CA SER A 147 -8.84 10.38 -16.66
C SER A 147 -8.59 9.45 -17.84
N ASN A 148 -8.10 8.23 -17.58
CA ASN A 148 -7.61 7.32 -18.62
C ASN A 148 -8.39 5.99 -18.68
N GLY A 149 -9.23 5.69 -17.69
CA GLY A 149 -9.84 4.37 -17.53
C GLY A 149 -8.84 3.33 -17.00
N TYR A 150 -9.23 2.06 -17.09
CA TYR A 150 -8.38 0.95 -16.63
C TYR A 150 -7.14 0.81 -17.54
N PRO A 151 -5.96 0.54 -16.93
CA PRO A 151 -4.74 0.29 -17.70
C PRO A 151 -4.84 -1.01 -18.50
N LYS A 152 -4.09 -1.12 -19.61
CA LYS A 152 -3.96 -2.39 -20.35
C LYS A 152 -3.16 -3.43 -19.57
N GLY A 153 -2.23 -3.01 -18.73
CA GLY A 153 -1.50 -3.84 -17.80
C GLY A 153 -2.15 -3.85 -16.41
N SER A 154 -1.34 -3.91 -15.37
CA SER A 154 -1.80 -3.92 -14.00
C SER A 154 -1.15 -2.81 -13.17
N ILE A 155 -1.86 -2.37 -12.15
CA ILE A 155 -1.33 -1.55 -11.06
C ILE A 155 -1.47 -2.37 -9.77
N SER A 156 -0.42 -2.41 -8.95
CA SER A 156 -0.49 -3.08 -7.66
C SER A 156 0.05 -2.22 -6.52
N PHE A 157 -0.37 -2.55 -5.30
CA PHE A 157 0.13 -1.98 -4.05
C PHE A 157 0.67 -3.11 -3.19
N LEU A 158 1.90 -2.94 -2.69
CA LEU A 158 2.57 -3.82 -1.75
C LEU A 158 2.84 -3.03 -0.47
N ILE A 159 1.98 -3.20 0.52
CA ILE A 159 2.01 -2.40 1.75
C ILE A 159 2.33 -3.30 2.93
N THR A 160 3.49 -3.09 3.54
CA THR A 160 3.91 -3.83 4.73
C THR A 160 3.54 -3.11 6.03
N GLY A 161 3.39 -3.89 7.10
CA GLY A 161 3.27 -3.42 8.47
C GLY A 161 4.53 -3.69 9.32
N ASP A 162 5.68 -4.04 8.70
CA ASP A 162 6.95 -4.38 9.36
C ASP A 162 8.16 -3.85 8.59
N GLU A 163 8.19 -2.55 8.31
CA GLU A 163 9.38 -1.87 7.78
C GLU A 163 10.21 -1.28 8.90
N GLU A 164 9.55 -0.63 9.85
CA GLU A 164 10.13 0.08 11.01
C GLU A 164 10.43 -0.86 12.19
N GLY A 165 10.10 -2.14 12.07
CA GLY A 165 10.35 -3.17 13.04
C GLY A 165 11.50 -4.10 12.66
N PRO A 166 11.41 -5.40 13.03
CA PRO A 166 12.42 -6.40 12.67
C PRO A 166 12.55 -6.67 11.17
N ALA A 167 11.58 -6.25 10.34
CA ALA A 167 11.50 -6.46 8.90
C ALA A 167 11.52 -7.96 8.50
N ILE A 168 10.98 -8.85 9.34
CA ILE A 168 10.96 -10.30 9.16
C ILE A 168 9.62 -10.77 8.62
N ASN A 169 8.51 -10.26 9.20
CA ASN A 169 7.15 -10.64 8.86
C ASN A 169 6.49 -9.68 7.82
N GLY A 170 7.30 -8.87 7.16
CA GLY A 170 6.89 -7.87 6.17
C GLY A 170 7.26 -8.25 4.72
N THR A 171 7.86 -7.30 4.02
CA THR A 171 8.18 -7.36 2.59
C THR A 171 8.83 -8.66 2.13
N PRO A 172 9.82 -9.28 2.83
CA PRO A 172 10.40 -10.53 2.36
C PRO A 172 9.39 -11.66 2.21
N LYS A 173 8.47 -11.81 3.18
CA LYS A 173 7.43 -12.84 3.14
C LYS A 173 6.35 -12.53 2.11
N MET A 174 6.00 -11.25 1.93
CA MET A 174 5.10 -10.82 0.86
C MET A 174 5.66 -11.18 -0.51
N LEU A 175 6.95 -10.94 -0.76
CA LEU A 175 7.61 -11.30 -2.02
C LEU A 175 7.61 -12.82 -2.24
N GLY A 176 7.84 -13.61 -1.18
CA GLY A 176 7.71 -15.07 -1.24
C GLY A 176 6.29 -15.49 -1.66
N TRP A 177 5.27 -14.91 -1.02
CA TRP A 177 3.88 -15.17 -1.36
C TRP A 177 3.56 -14.81 -2.83
N LEU A 178 4.06 -13.66 -3.33
CA LEU A 178 3.88 -13.26 -4.74
C LEU A 178 4.47 -14.30 -5.70
N VAL A 179 5.66 -14.82 -5.40
CA VAL A 179 6.30 -15.88 -6.20
C VAL A 179 5.42 -17.15 -6.23
N ASP A 180 4.87 -17.54 -5.08
CA ASP A 180 3.99 -18.71 -4.97
C ASP A 180 2.67 -18.53 -5.74
N GLN A 181 2.19 -17.28 -5.87
CA GLN A 181 1.02 -16.95 -6.69
C GLN A 181 1.34 -16.78 -8.18
N GLY A 182 2.61 -16.88 -8.59
CA GLY A 182 3.04 -16.61 -9.97
C GLY A 182 2.94 -15.14 -10.35
N GLU A 183 2.86 -14.25 -9.36
CA GLU A 183 2.80 -12.81 -9.57
C GLU A 183 4.16 -12.24 -9.97
N LYS A 184 4.14 -11.33 -10.95
CA LYS A 184 5.33 -10.63 -11.41
C LYS A 184 5.15 -9.13 -11.27
N ILE A 185 6.15 -8.47 -10.71
CA ILE A 185 6.28 -7.01 -10.69
C ILE A 185 7.31 -6.62 -11.76
N ASP A 186 6.92 -5.81 -12.74
CA ASP A 186 7.81 -5.37 -13.83
C ASP A 186 8.52 -4.07 -13.49
N ALA A 187 7.90 -3.20 -12.69
CA ALA A 187 8.49 -1.97 -12.16
C ALA A 187 7.88 -1.64 -10.79
N CYS A 188 8.68 -1.07 -9.91
CA CYS A 188 8.24 -0.71 -8.56
C CYS A 188 8.69 0.70 -8.19
N LEU A 189 7.77 1.49 -7.64
CA LEU A 189 8.05 2.77 -6.98
C LEU A 189 7.86 2.61 -5.47
N VAL A 190 8.92 2.87 -4.70
CA VAL A 190 8.87 2.91 -3.24
C VAL A 190 8.80 4.39 -2.81
N GLY A 191 7.80 4.72 -2.01
CA GLY A 191 7.48 6.13 -1.67
C GLY A 191 8.24 6.70 -0.47
N GLU A 192 9.40 6.17 -0.16
CA GLU A 192 10.24 6.65 0.92
C GLU A 192 10.71 8.11 0.75
N PRO A 193 10.88 8.87 1.85
CA PRO A 193 11.37 10.24 1.79
C PRO A 193 12.81 10.28 1.29
N THR A 194 13.02 10.82 0.08
CA THR A 194 14.33 10.86 -0.57
C THR A 194 14.77 12.27 -0.99
N ASN A 195 13.82 13.19 -1.11
CA ASN A 195 14.10 14.56 -1.56
C ASN A 195 14.91 15.32 -0.50
N VAL A 196 15.92 16.06 -0.95
CA VAL A 196 16.85 16.78 -0.07
C VAL A 196 16.38 18.21 0.17
N ASN A 197 16.07 18.93 -0.90
CA ASN A 197 15.71 20.36 -0.81
C ASN A 197 14.30 20.68 -1.31
N THR A 198 13.91 20.07 -2.42
CA THR A 198 12.60 20.30 -3.04
C THR A 198 11.99 18.96 -3.50
N LEU A 199 10.67 18.93 -3.56
CA LEU A 199 9.96 17.73 -4.03
C LEU A 199 10.38 17.41 -5.47
N GLY A 200 10.82 16.16 -5.68
CA GLY A 200 11.27 15.64 -6.99
C GLY A 200 12.72 15.93 -7.34
N ASP A 201 13.52 16.49 -6.43
CA ASP A 201 14.95 16.78 -6.70
C ASP A 201 15.85 15.53 -6.63
N MET A 202 15.36 14.44 -6.05
CA MET A 202 16.14 13.20 -5.92
C MET A 202 15.27 11.96 -6.06
N VAL A 203 15.76 10.99 -6.85
CA VAL A 203 15.25 9.62 -6.92
C VAL A 203 16.41 8.66 -6.67
N LYS A 204 16.25 7.71 -5.75
CA LYS A 204 17.22 6.65 -5.51
C LYS A 204 16.90 5.46 -6.42
N ILE A 205 17.85 5.05 -7.25
CA ILE A 205 17.71 3.90 -8.16
C ILE A 205 18.35 2.62 -7.62
N GLY A 206 18.84 2.64 -6.37
CA GLY A 206 19.43 1.52 -5.67
C GLY A 206 19.71 1.85 -4.22
N ARG A 207 19.98 0.84 -3.43
CA ARG A 207 20.30 0.96 -2.01
C ARG A 207 21.60 0.24 -1.70
N ARG A 208 22.37 0.77 -0.75
CA ARG A 208 23.49 0.06 -0.12
C ARG A 208 22.96 -0.83 0.99
N GLY A 209 23.65 -1.92 1.33
CA GLY A 209 23.35 -2.71 2.52
C GLY A 209 23.69 -1.96 3.79
N SER A 210 23.07 -2.38 4.90
CA SER A 210 23.39 -1.96 6.26
C SER A 210 23.50 -3.20 7.15
N PHE A 211 24.24 -3.09 8.24
CA PHE A 211 24.28 -4.12 9.27
C PHE A 211 24.39 -3.47 10.65
N ASN A 212 23.83 -4.13 11.65
CA ASN A 212 23.95 -3.75 13.05
C ASN A 212 24.94 -4.69 13.72
N CYS A 213 25.79 -4.16 14.59
CA CYS A 213 26.74 -4.93 15.40
C CYS A 213 26.63 -4.57 16.86
N THR A 214 26.50 -5.58 17.72
CA THR A 214 26.57 -5.41 19.17
C THR A 214 27.90 -5.98 19.67
N ILE A 215 28.70 -5.15 20.33
CA ILE A 215 29.96 -5.58 20.98
C ILE A 215 29.74 -5.61 22.47
N THR A 216 29.91 -6.80 23.07
CA THR A 216 29.87 -6.96 24.52
C THR A 216 31.26 -7.22 25.05
N VAL A 217 31.72 -6.38 25.96
CA VAL A 217 33.02 -6.55 26.66
C VAL A 217 32.75 -6.92 28.11
N THR A 218 33.27 -8.08 28.53
CA THR A 218 33.21 -8.53 29.92
C THR A 218 34.61 -8.55 30.48
N GLY A 219 34.74 -8.11 31.75
CA GLY A 219 35.99 -8.15 32.50
C GLY A 219 35.72 -8.52 33.95
N THR A 220 36.79 -8.99 34.65
CA THR A 220 36.79 -9.18 36.09
C THR A 220 37.73 -8.15 36.70
N GLN A 221 37.33 -7.56 37.84
CA GLN A 221 38.20 -6.76 38.70
C GLN A 221 38.92 -7.67 39.67
#